data_a23f35f109a5ad945e54856687ba4d39
#
_entry.id   a23f35f109a5ad945e54856687ba4d39
#
_cell.length_a   1.000
_cell.length_b   1.000
_cell.length_c   1.000
_cell.angle_alpha   90.00
_cell.angle_beta   90.00
_cell.angle_gamma   90.00
#
_symmetry.space_group_name_H-M   'P 1'
#
loop_
_entity.id
_entity.type
_entity.pdbx_description
1 polymer ?
#
loop_
_entity_poly.entity_id
_entity_poly.type
_entity_poly.pdbx_seq_one_letter_code
_entity_poly.pdbx_strand_id
1 'polypeptide(L)'
;MALEITDITNETKSDTYKEIMAQPRLWGETYAIIENQISTLTDFLDPILNDQETNVILTGAGTSAYIGDVLCKVFQKHTGRITEPIATTDILTNPKDYFSKDKKTLLVSFARSGDSPESVGAVRLAEKLCDHMSHLIITCNKEGKLAKIAIDLNAYTVFMPEDSNDKALAMTGSFTSMLLAGILISDLKNLEKNKGYVDHLVGYGNSMLEKDQEIKEIAQLDFNRAVFLGS
;
A
#
# COMPACT_ATOMS: atom_id res chain seq x y z
N MET A 1 -30.81 -24.17 6.54
CA MET A 1 -30.93 -23.90 5.10
C MET A 1 -29.50 -23.97 4.56
N ALA A 2 -29.13 -25.17 4.09
CA ALA A 2 -27.82 -25.44 3.51
C ALA A 2 -27.77 -24.72 2.14
N LEU A 3 -26.78 -23.85 1.96
CA LEU A 3 -26.46 -23.34 0.62
C LEU A 3 -25.92 -24.53 -0.20
N GLU A 4 -26.66 -24.97 -1.19
CA GLU A 4 -26.14 -25.90 -2.19
C GLU A 4 -24.97 -25.21 -2.89
N ILE A 5 -23.79 -25.78 -2.72
CA ILE A 5 -22.61 -25.43 -3.52
C ILE A 5 -22.82 -26.05 -4.87
N THR A 6 -23.53 -25.36 -5.75
CA THR A 6 -23.67 -25.74 -7.16
C THR A 6 -22.28 -25.66 -7.82
N ASP A 7 -22.03 -26.69 -8.64
CA ASP A 7 -20.84 -26.94 -9.45
C ASP A 7 -20.20 -25.64 -10.03
N ILE A 8 -19.02 -25.30 -9.57
CA ILE A 8 -18.20 -24.20 -10.11
C ILE A 8 -17.42 -24.70 -11.36
N THR A 9 -18.06 -25.46 -12.19
CA THR A 9 -17.55 -25.91 -13.50
C THR A 9 -18.15 -25.05 -14.59
N ASN A 10 -17.49 -23.95 -14.97
CA ASN A 10 -17.76 -23.02 -16.08
C ASN A 10 -18.44 -21.67 -15.78
N GLU A 11 -18.53 -21.21 -14.56
CA GLU A 11 -18.97 -19.84 -14.31
C GLU A 11 -17.81 -18.87 -14.28
N THR A 12 -18.03 -17.67 -14.79
CA THR A 12 -17.09 -16.56 -14.81
C THR A 12 -16.46 -16.38 -13.44
N LYS A 13 -15.15 -16.66 -13.34
CA LYS A 13 -14.35 -16.49 -12.11
C LYS A 13 -14.62 -15.11 -11.54
N SER A 14 -14.89 -15.03 -10.23
CA SER A 14 -15.18 -13.77 -9.54
C SER A 14 -14.01 -12.77 -9.71
N ASP A 15 -14.29 -11.48 -9.55
CA ASP A 15 -13.24 -10.46 -9.62
C ASP A 15 -12.19 -10.71 -8.54
N THR A 16 -12.59 -11.03 -7.30
CA THR A 16 -11.64 -11.41 -6.22
C THR A 16 -10.70 -12.55 -6.63
N TYR A 17 -11.21 -13.60 -7.29
CA TYR A 17 -10.36 -14.69 -7.76
C TYR A 17 -9.32 -14.20 -8.78
N LYS A 18 -9.75 -13.41 -9.77
CA LYS A 18 -8.86 -12.86 -10.80
C LYS A 18 -7.78 -11.96 -10.20
N GLU A 19 -8.17 -11.15 -9.23
CA GLU A 19 -7.29 -10.22 -8.51
C GLU A 19 -6.27 -10.97 -7.67
N ILE A 20 -6.67 -12.05 -6.97
CA ILE A 20 -5.74 -12.93 -6.26
C ILE A 20 -4.72 -13.54 -7.23
N MET A 21 -5.20 -14.09 -8.36
CA MET A 21 -4.33 -14.74 -9.35
C MET A 21 -3.37 -13.77 -10.04
N ALA A 22 -3.68 -12.48 -10.08
CA ALA A 22 -2.83 -11.46 -10.71
C ALA A 22 -1.67 -11.01 -9.82
N GLN A 23 -1.72 -11.23 -8.50
CA GLN A 23 -0.77 -10.64 -7.55
C GLN A 23 0.71 -10.88 -7.89
N PRO A 24 1.19 -12.11 -8.22
CA PRO A 24 2.60 -12.32 -8.53
C PRO A 24 3.09 -11.47 -9.70
N ARG A 25 2.29 -11.33 -10.74
CA ARG A 25 2.59 -10.44 -11.88
C ARG A 25 2.65 -8.99 -11.44
N LEU A 26 1.68 -8.54 -10.66
CA LEU A 26 1.61 -7.16 -10.16
C LEU A 26 2.81 -6.80 -9.28
N TRP A 27 3.37 -7.75 -8.53
CA TRP A 27 4.59 -7.50 -7.74
C TRP A 27 5.80 -7.24 -8.63
N GLY A 28 5.98 -8.00 -9.70
CA GLY A 28 7.02 -7.75 -10.69
C GLY A 28 6.87 -6.39 -11.39
N GLU A 29 5.64 -6.05 -11.79
CA GLU A 29 5.31 -4.75 -12.37
C GLU A 29 5.55 -3.59 -11.38
N THR A 30 5.21 -3.78 -10.10
CA THR A 30 5.48 -2.80 -9.04
C THR A 30 6.98 -2.52 -8.91
N TYR A 31 7.81 -3.57 -8.89
CA TYR A 31 9.26 -3.39 -8.88
C TYR A 31 9.73 -2.57 -10.09
N ALA A 32 9.29 -2.91 -11.29
CA ALA A 32 9.67 -2.19 -12.50
C ALA A 32 9.23 -0.71 -12.48
N ILE A 33 8.07 -0.39 -11.90
CA ILE A 33 7.62 0.98 -11.71
C ILE A 33 8.57 1.76 -10.80
N ILE A 34 8.98 1.19 -9.66
CA ILE A 34 9.91 1.84 -8.74
C ILE A 34 11.31 1.98 -9.37
N GLU A 35 11.79 0.94 -10.05
CA GLU A 35 13.08 0.96 -10.76
C GLU A 35 13.14 2.07 -11.81
N ASN A 36 12.09 2.22 -12.62
CA ASN A 36 12.01 3.28 -13.63
C ASN A 36 11.95 4.70 -13.05
N GLN A 37 11.56 4.84 -11.79
CA GLN A 37 11.42 6.13 -11.10
C GLN A 37 12.51 6.36 -10.04
N ILE A 38 13.52 5.48 -9.94
CA ILE A 38 14.49 5.51 -8.84
C ILE A 38 15.19 6.88 -8.71
N SER A 39 15.60 7.51 -9.80
CA SER A 39 16.28 8.80 -9.77
C SER A 39 15.36 9.89 -9.22
N THR A 40 14.16 10.03 -9.77
CA THR A 40 13.20 11.07 -9.35
C THR A 40 12.66 10.84 -7.93
N LEU A 41 12.49 9.58 -7.52
CA LEU A 41 12.15 9.24 -6.14
C LEU A 41 13.27 9.61 -5.17
N THR A 42 14.52 9.31 -5.53
CA THR A 42 15.69 9.65 -4.73
C THR A 42 15.84 11.18 -4.62
N ASP A 43 15.73 11.90 -5.72
CA ASP A 43 15.82 13.37 -5.75
C ASP A 43 14.74 14.02 -4.86
N PHE A 44 13.55 13.45 -4.79
CA PHE A 44 12.47 13.92 -3.92
C PHE A 44 12.67 13.53 -2.45
N LEU A 45 13.03 12.27 -2.17
CA LEU A 45 13.03 11.73 -0.81
C LEU A 45 14.33 12.02 -0.04
N ASP A 46 15.49 12.07 -0.70
CA ASP A 46 16.77 12.25 -0.01
C ASP A 46 16.84 13.55 0.79
N PRO A 47 16.44 14.72 0.29
CA PRO A 47 16.44 15.96 1.09
C PRO A 47 15.53 15.85 2.33
N ILE A 48 14.42 15.12 2.23
CA ILE A 48 13.44 14.95 3.29
C ILE A 48 13.94 13.96 4.34
N LEU A 49 14.38 12.77 3.90
CA LEU A 49 14.77 11.68 4.79
C LEU A 49 16.17 11.84 5.39
N ASN A 50 17.06 12.62 4.79
CA ASN A 50 18.35 12.97 5.38
C ASN A 50 18.23 14.03 6.48
N ASP A 51 17.13 14.77 6.54
CA ASP A 51 16.87 15.70 7.64
C ASP A 51 16.44 14.94 8.90
N GLN A 52 17.25 15.08 9.96
CA GLN A 52 17.06 14.36 11.23
C GLN A 52 15.77 14.76 11.97
N GLU A 53 15.22 15.93 11.66
CA GLU A 53 14.00 16.45 12.29
C GLU A 53 12.73 15.98 11.59
N THR A 54 12.84 15.31 10.43
CA THR A 54 11.68 14.80 9.70
C THR A 54 11.08 13.59 10.40
N ASN A 55 9.79 13.67 10.69
CA ASN A 55 8.96 12.55 11.09
C ASN A 55 8.23 11.98 9.87
N VAL A 56 8.00 10.67 9.87
CA VAL A 56 7.25 9.99 8.82
C VAL A 56 5.93 9.48 9.39
N ILE A 57 4.83 9.81 8.73
CA ILE A 57 3.51 9.26 9.05
C ILE A 57 3.07 8.41 7.87
N LEU A 58 2.79 7.12 8.13
CA LEU A 58 2.22 6.19 7.16
C LEU A 58 0.71 6.15 7.38
N THR A 59 -0.08 6.51 6.37
CA THR A 59 -1.53 6.66 6.53
C THR A 59 -2.32 6.01 5.40
N GLY A 60 -3.55 5.67 5.70
CA GLY A 60 -4.51 5.12 4.74
C GLY A 60 -5.91 5.04 5.33
N ALA A 61 -6.90 4.86 4.48
CA ALA A 61 -8.29 4.66 4.88
C ALA A 61 -8.65 3.17 4.88
N GLY A 62 -9.30 2.69 5.94
CA GLY A 62 -9.74 1.29 6.07
C GLY A 62 -8.56 0.32 5.94
N THR A 63 -8.67 -0.68 5.05
CA THR A 63 -7.62 -1.69 4.86
C THR A 63 -6.27 -1.08 4.45
N SER A 64 -6.24 0.06 3.78
CA SER A 64 -4.99 0.74 3.43
C SER A 64 -4.20 1.22 4.65
N ALA A 65 -4.84 1.45 5.81
CA ALA A 65 -4.14 1.82 7.04
C ALA A 65 -3.24 0.70 7.55
N TYR A 66 -3.66 -0.57 7.38
CA TYR A 66 -2.84 -1.72 7.79
C TYR A 66 -1.52 -1.85 7.03
N ILE A 67 -1.39 -1.23 5.85
CA ILE A 67 -0.09 -1.13 5.17
C ILE A 67 0.89 -0.37 6.05
N GLY A 68 0.45 0.72 6.65
CA GLY A 68 1.24 1.50 7.60
C GLY A 68 1.68 0.68 8.81
N ASP A 69 0.77 -0.09 9.40
CA ASP A 69 1.07 -0.94 10.57
C ASP A 69 2.16 -1.96 10.24
N VAL A 70 2.06 -2.65 9.11
CA VAL A 70 3.04 -3.65 8.68
C VAL A 70 4.39 -2.99 8.33
N LEU A 71 4.35 -1.86 7.63
CA LEU A 71 5.54 -1.22 7.06
C LEU A 71 6.33 -0.38 8.08
N CYS A 72 5.68 0.13 9.11
CA CYS A 72 6.21 1.13 10.02
C CYS A 72 7.64 0.84 10.51
N LYS A 73 7.89 -0.35 11.06
CA LYS A 73 9.21 -0.71 11.61
C LYS A 73 10.26 -0.95 10.53
N VAL A 74 9.84 -1.44 9.37
CA VAL A 74 10.72 -1.62 8.21
C VAL A 74 11.14 -0.26 7.66
N PHE A 75 10.19 0.65 7.49
CA PHE A 75 10.44 2.01 7.01
C PHE A 75 11.37 2.76 7.96
N GLN A 76 11.09 2.73 9.26
CA GLN A 76 11.94 3.35 10.29
C GLN A 76 13.37 2.78 10.27
N LYS A 77 13.52 1.45 10.14
CA LYS A 77 14.83 0.78 10.10
C LYS A 77 15.66 1.23 8.89
N HIS A 78 15.04 1.34 7.72
CA HIS A 78 15.77 1.68 6.49
C HIS A 78 16.11 3.18 6.42
N THR A 79 15.19 4.04 6.84
CA THR A 79 15.35 5.49 6.72
C THR A 79 16.00 6.13 7.93
N GLY A 80 15.96 5.47 9.08
CA GLY A 80 16.40 6.04 10.37
C GLY A 80 15.47 7.15 10.89
N ARG A 81 14.30 7.36 10.27
CA ARG A 81 13.33 8.38 10.70
C ARG A 81 12.29 7.77 11.63
N ILE A 82 11.86 8.54 12.64
CA ILE A 82 10.70 8.17 13.46
C ILE A 82 9.52 7.99 12.51
N THR A 83 8.92 6.81 12.54
CA THR A 83 7.85 6.44 11.63
C THR A 83 6.67 5.91 12.43
N GLU A 84 5.48 6.47 12.20
CA GLU A 84 4.26 6.12 12.91
C GLU A 84 3.15 5.76 11.92
N PRO A 85 2.43 4.64 12.14
CA PRO A 85 1.25 4.30 11.37
C PRO A 85 0.04 4.99 12.00
N ILE A 86 -0.64 5.86 11.26
CA ILE A 86 -1.79 6.62 11.76
C ILE A 86 -2.91 6.54 10.73
N ALA A 87 -4.02 5.94 11.08
CA ALA A 87 -5.18 5.84 10.20
C ALA A 87 -5.73 7.24 9.85
N THR A 88 -6.23 7.41 8.63
CA THR A 88 -6.82 8.70 8.22
C THR A 88 -7.98 9.12 9.11
N THR A 89 -8.74 8.19 9.67
CA THR A 89 -9.82 8.46 10.62
C THR A 89 -9.33 9.13 11.91
N ASP A 90 -8.18 8.72 12.42
CA ASP A 90 -7.57 9.28 13.62
C ASP A 90 -7.04 10.70 13.34
N ILE A 91 -6.42 10.88 12.16
CA ILE A 91 -6.00 12.22 11.70
C ILE A 91 -7.21 13.17 11.62
N LEU A 92 -8.35 12.71 11.09
CA LEU A 92 -9.54 13.56 10.96
C LEU A 92 -10.15 13.96 12.30
N THR A 93 -10.10 13.06 13.26
CA THR A 93 -10.71 13.31 14.59
C THR A 93 -9.84 14.20 15.46
N ASN A 94 -8.52 14.00 15.47
CA ASN A 94 -7.59 14.72 16.33
C ASN A 94 -6.32 15.16 15.58
N PRO A 95 -6.42 15.99 14.53
CA PRO A 95 -5.29 16.30 13.65
C PRO A 95 -4.14 17.01 14.36
N LYS A 96 -4.41 17.75 15.44
CA LYS A 96 -3.39 18.47 16.22
C LYS A 96 -2.51 17.55 17.07
N ASP A 97 -2.90 16.33 17.28
CA ASP A 97 -2.07 15.35 17.99
C ASP A 97 -0.93 14.87 17.09
N TYR A 98 -1.09 14.94 15.78
CA TYR A 98 -0.15 14.44 14.78
C TYR A 98 0.62 15.55 14.06
N PHE A 99 -0.06 16.68 13.79
CA PHE A 99 0.52 17.79 13.03
C PHE A 99 0.72 19.03 13.91
N SER A 100 1.86 19.66 13.77
CA SER A 100 2.15 20.95 14.36
C SER A 100 2.92 21.82 13.38
N LYS A 101 2.82 23.14 13.56
CA LYS A 101 3.31 24.14 12.61
C LYS A 101 4.77 23.96 12.23
N ASP A 102 5.61 23.69 13.21
CA ASP A 102 7.07 23.70 13.05
C ASP A 102 7.68 22.31 12.79
N LYS A 103 6.86 21.24 12.82
CA LYS A 103 7.35 19.87 12.57
C LYS A 103 7.52 19.61 11.09
N LYS A 104 8.70 19.13 10.70
CA LYS A 104 8.91 18.58 9.36
C LYS A 104 8.29 17.20 9.27
N THR A 105 7.38 17.00 8.34
CA THR A 105 6.62 15.75 8.23
C THR A 105 6.56 15.26 6.79
N LEU A 106 6.91 13.99 6.59
CA LEU A 106 6.60 13.25 5.38
C LEU A 106 5.35 12.42 5.63
N LEU A 107 4.26 12.77 4.96
CA LEU A 107 3.01 12.00 4.98
C LEU A 107 2.99 11.02 3.80
N VAL A 108 3.10 9.73 4.09
CA VAL A 108 3.01 8.66 3.10
C VAL A 108 1.59 8.13 3.08
N SER A 109 0.85 8.40 2.00
CA SER A 109 -0.55 8.05 1.85
C SER A 109 -0.74 6.84 0.95
N PHE A 110 -1.34 5.77 1.48
CA PHE A 110 -1.72 4.57 0.71
C PHE A 110 -3.20 4.64 0.36
N ALA A 111 -3.52 4.55 -0.93
CA ALA A 111 -4.90 4.70 -1.37
C ALA A 111 -5.22 3.87 -2.62
N ARG A 112 -6.13 2.89 -2.53
CA ARG A 112 -6.58 2.13 -3.70
C ARG A 112 -7.27 3.05 -4.71
N SER A 113 -8.41 3.60 -4.36
CA SER A 113 -9.19 4.49 -5.24
C SER A 113 -8.71 5.94 -5.23
N GLY A 114 -8.09 6.38 -4.15
CA GLY A 114 -7.72 7.79 -3.95
C GLY A 114 -8.91 8.74 -3.79
N ASP A 115 -10.13 8.23 -3.69
CA ASP A 115 -11.37 9.03 -3.62
C ASP A 115 -11.97 9.11 -2.22
N SER A 116 -11.46 8.35 -1.25
CA SER A 116 -12.01 8.34 0.09
C SER A 116 -11.94 9.75 0.71
N PRO A 117 -13.04 10.26 1.26
CA PRO A 117 -13.06 11.58 1.88
C PRO A 117 -12.03 11.73 3.00
N GLU A 118 -11.75 10.62 3.70
CA GLU A 118 -10.80 10.57 4.81
C GLU A 118 -9.36 10.79 4.32
N SER A 119 -8.96 10.17 3.20
CA SER A 119 -7.62 10.35 2.65
C SER A 119 -7.39 11.78 2.17
N VAL A 120 -8.38 12.34 1.47
CA VAL A 120 -8.34 13.73 1.00
C VAL A 120 -8.35 14.71 2.19
N GLY A 121 -9.17 14.42 3.20
CA GLY A 121 -9.28 15.21 4.42
C GLY A 121 -7.97 15.24 5.21
N ALA A 122 -7.32 14.09 5.36
CA ALA A 122 -6.04 13.97 6.07
C ALA A 122 -4.95 14.83 5.43
N VAL A 123 -4.80 14.79 4.10
CA VAL A 123 -3.83 15.62 3.36
C VAL A 123 -4.13 17.10 3.54
N ARG A 124 -5.39 17.52 3.41
CA ARG A 124 -5.78 18.93 3.59
C ARG A 124 -5.55 19.44 5.01
N LEU A 125 -5.78 18.59 6.02
CA LEU A 125 -5.51 18.96 7.41
C LEU A 125 -4.00 19.06 7.69
N ALA A 126 -3.21 18.15 7.12
CA ALA A 126 -1.76 18.19 7.20
C ALA A 126 -1.21 19.50 6.64
N GLU A 127 -1.60 19.88 5.43
CA GLU A 127 -1.22 21.15 4.78
C GLU A 127 -1.65 22.39 5.59
N LYS A 128 -2.81 22.32 6.23
CA LYS A 128 -3.33 23.45 7.03
C LYS A 128 -2.58 23.64 8.36
N LEU A 129 -2.07 22.56 8.94
CA LEU A 129 -1.55 22.56 10.32
C LEU A 129 -0.03 22.52 10.41
N CYS A 130 0.67 22.18 9.32
CA CYS A 130 2.11 22.03 9.29
C CYS A 130 2.69 22.84 8.11
N ASP A 131 3.64 23.75 8.38
CA ASP A 131 4.26 24.61 7.36
C ASP A 131 5.35 23.85 6.54
N HIS A 132 5.79 22.67 7.01
CA HIS A 132 6.89 21.89 6.44
C HIS A 132 6.42 20.48 6.05
N MET A 133 5.37 20.42 5.22
CA MET A 133 4.81 19.16 4.73
C MET A 133 5.47 18.71 3.43
N SER A 134 5.67 17.39 3.34
CA SER A 134 5.97 16.69 2.11
C SER A 134 5.06 15.47 2.01
N HIS A 135 4.61 15.14 0.80
CA HIS A 135 3.70 14.03 0.58
C HIS A 135 4.27 12.98 -0.36
N LEU A 136 4.26 11.74 0.04
CA LEU A 136 4.45 10.60 -0.85
C LEU A 136 3.10 9.89 -1.00
N ILE A 137 2.53 9.90 -2.17
CA ILE A 137 1.24 9.26 -2.44
C ILE A 137 1.47 8.00 -3.26
N ILE A 138 1.03 6.85 -2.73
CA ILE A 138 1.09 5.55 -3.39
C ILE A 138 -0.35 5.13 -3.67
N THR A 139 -0.75 5.13 -4.94
CA THR A 139 -2.17 4.92 -5.30
C THR A 139 -2.32 4.05 -6.54
N CYS A 140 -3.44 3.30 -6.58
CA CYS A 140 -3.80 2.49 -7.75
C CYS A 140 -4.65 3.26 -8.77
N ASN A 141 -5.06 4.49 -8.47
CA ASN A 141 -5.96 5.27 -9.34
C ASN A 141 -5.36 6.63 -9.73
N LYS A 142 -5.00 6.77 -10.99
CA LYS A 142 -4.48 8.04 -11.56
C LYS A 142 -5.52 9.16 -11.57
N GLU A 143 -6.80 8.81 -11.66
CA GLU A 143 -7.91 9.75 -11.73
C GLU A 143 -8.50 10.07 -10.34
N GLY A 144 -7.96 9.48 -9.29
CA GLY A 144 -8.41 9.69 -7.92
C GLY A 144 -8.20 11.14 -7.45
N LYS A 145 -9.07 11.60 -6.55
CA LYS A 145 -9.00 12.96 -5.98
C LYS A 145 -7.67 13.21 -5.28
N LEU A 146 -7.11 12.20 -4.62
CA LEU A 146 -5.84 12.31 -3.92
C LEU A 146 -4.69 12.60 -4.89
N ALA A 147 -4.65 11.92 -6.04
CA ALA A 147 -3.66 12.17 -7.08
C ALA A 147 -3.81 13.60 -7.68
N LYS A 148 -5.06 14.07 -7.84
CA LYS A 148 -5.33 15.40 -8.38
C LYS A 148 -4.89 16.53 -7.44
N ILE A 149 -5.18 16.42 -6.14
CA ILE A 149 -4.75 17.45 -5.18
C ILE A 149 -3.24 17.50 -4.99
N ALA A 150 -2.54 16.37 -5.20
CA ALA A 150 -1.09 16.29 -5.07
C ALA A 150 -0.33 17.19 -6.06
N ILE A 151 -0.94 17.54 -7.19
CA ILE A 151 -0.32 18.35 -8.26
C ILE A 151 0.09 19.75 -7.73
N ASP A 152 -0.69 20.29 -6.80
CA ASP A 152 -0.50 21.64 -6.24
C ASP A 152 0.31 21.61 -4.92
N LEU A 153 0.83 20.46 -4.52
CA LEU A 153 1.52 20.26 -3.23
C LEU A 153 3.01 19.92 -3.44
N ASN A 154 3.78 20.02 -2.35
CA ASN A 154 5.12 19.41 -2.29
C ASN A 154 4.96 17.87 -2.18
N ALA A 155 4.67 17.24 -3.30
CA ALA A 155 4.26 15.84 -3.36
C ALA A 155 4.93 15.07 -4.49
N TYR A 156 5.19 13.78 -4.22
CA TYR A 156 5.53 12.79 -5.23
C TYR A 156 4.45 11.71 -5.26
N THR A 157 3.94 11.39 -6.44
CA THR A 157 2.90 10.36 -6.59
C THR A 157 3.43 9.17 -7.37
N VAL A 158 3.34 7.99 -6.77
CA VAL A 158 3.64 6.71 -7.41
C VAL A 158 2.34 6.01 -7.75
N PHE A 159 2.15 5.74 -9.03
CA PHE A 159 0.99 5.00 -9.52
C PHE A 159 1.33 3.52 -9.61
N MET A 160 0.53 2.70 -8.95
CA MET A 160 0.66 1.25 -9.00
C MET A 160 0.22 0.70 -10.36
N PRO A 161 0.52 -0.58 -10.68
CA PRO A 161 0.04 -1.22 -11.90
C PRO A 161 -1.47 -1.02 -12.08
N GLU A 162 -1.93 -0.81 -13.30
CA GLU A 162 -3.35 -0.50 -13.58
C GLU A 162 -4.30 -1.57 -13.05
N ASP A 163 -3.95 -2.84 -13.26
CA ASP A 163 -4.73 -3.98 -12.78
C ASP A 163 -4.70 -4.18 -11.26
N SER A 164 -3.89 -3.41 -10.52
CA SER A 164 -3.88 -3.45 -9.05
C SER A 164 -5.04 -2.67 -8.42
N ASN A 165 -5.83 -1.94 -9.20
CA ASN A 165 -7.02 -1.24 -8.70
C ASN A 165 -8.18 -2.22 -8.56
N ASP A 166 -8.17 -3.01 -7.48
CA ASP A 166 -9.16 -4.05 -7.22
C ASP A 166 -10.60 -3.55 -7.37
N LYS A 167 -11.41 -4.28 -8.14
CA LYS A 167 -12.85 -4.02 -8.33
C LYS A 167 -13.67 -4.65 -7.22
N ALA A 168 -13.20 -5.79 -6.70
CA ALA A 168 -13.83 -6.47 -5.59
C ALA A 168 -13.72 -5.65 -4.29
N LEU A 169 -14.58 -5.97 -3.33
CA LEU A 169 -14.56 -5.32 -2.03
C LEU A 169 -13.26 -5.60 -1.27
N ALA A 170 -12.79 -6.84 -1.31
CA ALA A 170 -11.54 -7.24 -0.68
C ALA A 170 -10.34 -6.63 -1.42
N MET A 171 -9.47 -5.95 -0.68
CA MET A 171 -8.21 -5.48 -1.22
C MET A 171 -7.23 -6.64 -1.28
N THR A 172 -6.75 -6.95 -2.48
CA THR A 172 -5.80 -8.03 -2.76
C THR A 172 -4.58 -7.50 -3.49
N GLY A 173 -4.65 -7.32 -4.80
CA GLY A 173 -3.59 -6.76 -5.61
C GLY A 173 -3.19 -5.36 -5.20
N SER A 174 -4.14 -4.49 -4.85
CA SER A 174 -3.86 -3.13 -4.38
C SER A 174 -3.07 -3.13 -3.08
N PHE A 175 -3.49 -3.94 -2.09
CA PHE A 175 -2.82 -3.99 -0.80
C PHE A 175 -1.38 -4.45 -0.93
N THR A 176 -1.16 -5.58 -1.58
CA THR A 176 0.17 -6.19 -1.68
C THR A 176 1.12 -5.39 -2.58
N SER A 177 0.61 -4.78 -3.67
CA SER A 177 1.42 -3.90 -4.52
C SER A 177 1.83 -2.62 -3.80
N MET A 178 0.92 -1.96 -3.09
CA MET A 178 1.25 -0.75 -2.32
C MET A 178 2.19 -1.06 -1.15
N LEU A 179 2.02 -2.19 -0.46
CA LEU A 179 2.93 -2.64 0.59
C LEU A 179 4.34 -2.88 0.03
N LEU A 180 4.45 -3.61 -1.07
CA LEU A 180 5.73 -3.87 -1.74
C LEU A 180 6.39 -2.56 -2.19
N ALA A 181 5.62 -1.64 -2.80
CA ALA A 181 6.13 -0.33 -3.19
C ALA A 181 6.70 0.43 -1.97
N GLY A 182 5.99 0.44 -0.84
CA GLY A 182 6.46 1.08 0.39
C GLY A 182 7.75 0.46 0.92
N ILE A 183 7.90 -0.87 0.88
CA ILE A 183 9.15 -1.57 1.25
C ILE A 183 10.29 -1.13 0.34
N LEU A 184 10.10 -1.19 -0.99
CA LEU A 184 11.13 -0.85 -1.98
C LEU A 184 11.55 0.62 -1.87
N ILE A 185 10.58 1.53 -1.72
CA ILE A 185 10.84 2.97 -1.57
C ILE A 185 11.61 3.29 -0.28
N SER A 186 11.31 2.58 0.81
CA SER A 186 12.06 2.77 2.05
C SER A 186 13.55 2.41 1.94
N ASP A 187 13.93 1.60 0.95
CA ASP A 187 15.29 1.05 0.76
C ASP A 187 15.79 1.21 -0.69
N LEU A 188 15.56 2.38 -1.29
CA LEU A 188 15.97 2.68 -2.67
C LEU A 188 17.45 2.42 -2.94
N LYS A 189 18.31 2.62 -1.95
CA LYS A 189 19.77 2.39 -2.05
C LYS A 189 20.13 0.92 -2.33
N ASN A 190 19.26 0.00 -1.97
CA ASN A 190 19.43 -1.44 -2.17
C ASN A 190 18.46 -2.01 -3.23
N LEU A 191 17.84 -1.17 -4.05
CA LEU A 191 16.77 -1.59 -4.96
C LEU A 191 17.23 -2.73 -5.90
N GLU A 192 18.43 -2.64 -6.46
CA GLU A 192 19.00 -3.69 -7.33
C GLU A 192 19.14 -5.04 -6.59
N LYS A 193 19.60 -5.01 -5.35
CA LYS A 193 19.67 -6.20 -4.50
C LYS A 193 18.28 -6.75 -4.19
N ASN A 194 17.32 -5.87 -3.96
CA ASN A 194 15.95 -6.24 -3.64
C ASN A 194 15.22 -6.91 -4.80
N LYS A 195 15.70 -6.75 -6.05
CA LYS A 195 15.18 -7.45 -7.22
C LYS A 195 15.14 -8.97 -7.03
N GLY A 196 16.22 -9.55 -6.53
CA GLY A 196 16.28 -10.99 -6.29
C GLY A 196 15.23 -11.48 -5.28
N TYR A 197 14.93 -10.67 -4.25
CA TYR A 197 13.85 -11.00 -3.30
C TYR A 197 12.46 -10.89 -3.94
N VAL A 198 12.24 -9.90 -4.80
CA VAL A 198 10.98 -9.77 -5.54
C VAL A 198 10.79 -10.93 -6.52
N ASP A 199 11.84 -11.33 -7.25
CA ASP A 199 11.81 -12.47 -8.17
C ASP A 199 11.44 -13.78 -7.41
N HIS A 200 12.02 -13.99 -6.22
CA HIS A 200 11.65 -15.12 -5.36
C HIS A 200 10.21 -15.02 -4.86
N LEU A 201 9.75 -13.83 -4.45
CA LEU A 201 8.37 -13.61 -4.02
C LEU A 201 7.38 -13.95 -5.13
N VAL A 202 7.65 -13.51 -6.36
CA VAL A 202 6.85 -13.83 -7.55
C VAL A 202 6.82 -15.35 -7.78
N GLY A 203 7.98 -16.01 -7.69
CA GLY A 203 8.09 -17.46 -7.83
C GLY A 203 7.25 -18.22 -6.78
N TYR A 204 7.38 -17.85 -5.51
CA TYR A 204 6.57 -18.45 -4.43
C TYR A 204 5.08 -18.18 -4.60
N GLY A 205 4.71 -16.96 -5.00
CA GLY A 205 3.32 -16.60 -5.26
C GLY A 205 2.70 -17.50 -6.35
N ASN A 206 3.39 -17.65 -7.48
CA ASN A 206 2.94 -18.54 -8.55
C ASN A 206 2.80 -20.00 -8.07
N SER A 207 3.80 -20.51 -7.34
CA SER A 207 3.75 -21.88 -6.81
C SER A 207 2.61 -22.10 -5.81
N MET A 208 2.26 -21.06 -5.02
CA MET A 208 1.11 -21.14 -4.12
C MET A 208 -0.23 -21.13 -4.86
N LEU A 209 -0.33 -20.36 -5.93
CA LEU A 209 -1.56 -20.30 -6.75
C LEU A 209 -1.81 -21.59 -7.52
N GLU A 210 -0.78 -22.42 -7.76
CA GLU A 210 -0.91 -23.76 -8.36
C GLU A 210 -1.53 -24.79 -7.39
N LYS A 211 -1.57 -24.49 -6.07
CA LYS A 211 -2.13 -25.39 -5.03
C LYS A 211 -3.65 -25.26 -4.84
N ASP A 212 -4.37 -24.91 -5.88
CA ASP A 212 -5.82 -24.70 -5.88
C ASP A 212 -6.59 -25.91 -5.31
N GLN A 213 -6.14 -27.14 -5.62
CA GLN A 213 -6.77 -28.35 -5.13
C GLN A 213 -6.63 -28.52 -3.62
N GLU A 214 -5.43 -28.26 -3.04
CA GLU A 214 -5.22 -28.34 -1.59
C GLU A 214 -6.10 -27.32 -0.85
N ILE A 215 -6.22 -26.09 -1.40
CA ILE A 215 -7.07 -25.04 -0.82
C ILE A 215 -8.56 -25.46 -0.89
N LYS A 216 -9.01 -26.06 -1.97
CA LYS A 216 -10.38 -26.60 -2.10
C LYS A 216 -10.67 -27.69 -1.08
N GLU A 217 -9.73 -28.60 -0.85
CA GLU A 217 -9.87 -29.67 0.16
C GLU A 217 -10.03 -29.07 1.56
N ILE A 218 -9.23 -28.05 1.93
CA ILE A 218 -9.37 -27.33 3.20
C ILE A 218 -10.73 -26.63 3.29
N ALA A 219 -11.18 -25.99 2.21
CA ALA A 219 -12.46 -25.29 2.18
C ALA A 219 -13.67 -26.20 2.30
N GLN A 220 -13.52 -27.50 1.99
CA GLN A 220 -14.56 -28.54 2.13
C GLN A 220 -14.63 -29.16 3.52
N LEU A 221 -13.68 -28.85 4.42
CA LEU A 221 -13.72 -29.34 5.79
C LEU A 221 -14.94 -28.77 6.53
N ASP A 222 -15.57 -29.61 7.36
CA ASP A 222 -16.69 -29.17 8.19
C ASP A 222 -16.19 -28.35 9.39
N PHE A 223 -16.21 -27.03 9.24
CA PHE A 223 -15.85 -26.10 10.30
C PHE A 223 -16.82 -24.91 10.35
N ASN A 224 -17.10 -24.42 11.57
CA ASN A 224 -17.94 -23.26 11.80
C ASN A 224 -17.15 -21.96 11.95
N ARG A 225 -15.83 -22.04 12.07
CA ARG A 225 -14.96 -20.88 12.26
C ARG A 225 -13.56 -21.14 11.71
N ALA A 226 -12.99 -20.16 11.05
CA ALA A 226 -11.59 -20.14 10.66
C ALA A 226 -10.87 -18.98 11.35
N VAL A 227 -9.63 -19.22 11.80
CA VAL A 227 -8.77 -18.19 12.38
C VAL A 227 -7.49 -18.15 11.55
N PHE A 228 -7.19 -16.97 11.01
CA PHE A 228 -5.95 -16.74 10.26
C PHE A 228 -4.93 -16.13 11.22
N LEU A 229 -3.78 -16.78 11.32
CA LEU A 229 -2.67 -16.31 12.13
C LEU A 229 -1.54 -15.85 11.22
N GLY A 230 -0.94 -14.72 11.57
CA GLY A 230 0.21 -14.15 10.86
C GLY A 230 1.24 -13.64 11.88
N SER A 231 2.46 -13.37 11.41
CA SER A 231 3.56 -12.80 12.20
C SER A 231 3.87 -11.38 11.73
#